data_dc52a85e4b3019c56b0162ee27a411c7
#
_entry.id   dc52a85e4b3019c56b0162ee27a411c7
#
_cell.length_a   1.000
_cell.length_b   1.000
_cell.length_c   1.000
_cell.angle_alpha   90.00
_cell.angle_beta   90.00
_cell.angle_gamma   90.00
#
_symmetry.space_group_name_H-M   'P 1'
#
loop_
_entity.id
_entity.type
_entity.pdbx_description
1 polymer ?
#
loop_
_entity_poly.entity_id
_entity_poly.type
_entity_poly.pdbx_seq_one_letter_code
_entity_poly.pdbx_strand_id
1 'polypeptide(L)'
;MIAVIIPAHNEADTLPRCLAAVRTAARAAESAGHQVEIVLVLDHCTDASAEIARAFCVETLEVDVRNVGQARRAGAELMLQRGAQWLACTDADSCVPADWLLCQLGFAADAVCGTVHIEEWQVDQDQALRERYLGHYQMREGHRHIHGANLGICARAYQRVGGFRPLALNEDVQLIQDLEACGATIVWTALNSVSTSSRMDSRARGGFGDYLRSLQL
;
A
#
# COMPACT_ATOMS: atom_id res chain seq x y z
N MET A 1 -16.67 -1.25 8.53
CA MET A 1 -16.27 -1.23 7.12
C MET A 1 -14.73 -1.13 7.03
N ILE A 2 -14.13 -1.92 6.16
CA ILE A 2 -12.71 -1.85 5.77
C ILE A 2 -12.63 -1.02 4.50
N ALA A 3 -11.72 -0.07 4.43
CA ALA A 3 -11.42 0.69 3.23
C ALA A 3 -10.07 0.28 2.65
N VAL A 4 -10.02 -0.10 1.38
CA VAL A 4 -8.78 -0.31 0.64
C VAL A 4 -8.48 0.95 -0.18
N ILE A 5 -7.30 1.52 0.01
CA ILE A 5 -6.86 2.78 -0.61
C ILE A 5 -5.67 2.49 -1.52
N ILE A 6 -5.83 2.81 -2.79
CA ILE A 6 -4.83 2.53 -3.83
C ILE A 6 -4.51 3.84 -4.55
N PRO A 7 -3.38 4.50 -4.29
CA PRO A 7 -2.94 5.63 -5.11
C PRO A 7 -2.40 5.13 -6.45
N ALA A 8 -2.71 5.83 -7.53
CA ALA A 8 -2.23 5.51 -8.88
C ALA A 8 -1.84 6.78 -9.65
N HIS A 9 -0.67 6.72 -10.31
CA HIS A 9 -0.23 7.72 -11.27
C HIS A 9 0.30 7.02 -12.52
N ASN A 10 -0.53 6.93 -13.58
CA ASN A 10 -0.20 6.24 -14.83
C ASN A 10 0.25 4.78 -14.64
N GLU A 11 -0.59 3.94 -14.06
CA GLU A 11 -0.30 2.54 -13.71
C GLU A 11 -1.07 1.52 -14.57
N ALA A 12 -1.48 1.89 -15.79
CA ALA A 12 -2.30 1.05 -16.66
C ALA A 12 -1.75 -0.38 -16.84
N ASP A 13 -0.43 -0.54 -16.87
CA ASP A 13 0.22 -1.85 -17.10
C ASP A 13 0.09 -2.80 -15.89
N THR A 14 0.13 -2.27 -14.67
CA THR A 14 0.16 -3.06 -13.42
C THR A 14 -1.19 -3.14 -12.74
N LEU A 15 -2.02 -2.11 -12.91
CA LEU A 15 -3.30 -1.94 -12.25
C LEU A 15 -4.28 -3.13 -12.40
N PRO A 16 -4.40 -3.82 -13.56
CA PRO A 16 -5.29 -4.97 -13.66
C PRO A 16 -4.95 -6.10 -12.68
N ARG A 17 -3.66 -6.40 -12.48
CA ARG A 17 -3.20 -7.42 -11.53
C ARG A 17 -3.45 -6.99 -10.09
N CYS A 18 -3.15 -5.74 -9.77
CA CYS A 18 -3.40 -5.15 -8.46
C CYS A 18 -4.90 -5.25 -8.09
N LEU A 19 -5.79 -4.77 -8.96
CA LEU A 19 -7.23 -4.77 -8.70
C LEU A 19 -7.81 -6.19 -8.62
N ALA A 20 -7.31 -7.14 -9.40
CA ALA A 20 -7.71 -8.55 -9.30
C ALA A 20 -7.33 -9.15 -7.93
N ALA A 21 -6.11 -8.89 -7.46
CA ALA A 21 -5.62 -9.35 -6.15
C ALA A 21 -6.43 -8.71 -5.00
N VAL A 22 -6.61 -7.39 -5.02
CA VAL A 22 -7.39 -6.66 -4.01
C VAL A 22 -8.84 -7.13 -3.96
N ARG A 23 -9.48 -7.37 -5.11
CA ARG A 23 -10.85 -7.92 -5.14
C ARG A 23 -10.94 -9.33 -4.56
N THR A 24 -9.90 -10.13 -4.74
CA THR A 24 -9.83 -11.46 -4.12
C THR A 24 -9.74 -11.35 -2.60
N ALA A 25 -8.88 -10.47 -2.09
CA ALA A 25 -8.78 -10.19 -0.64
C ALA A 25 -10.08 -9.58 -0.06
N ALA A 26 -10.73 -8.69 -0.81
CA ALA A 26 -12.02 -8.11 -0.42
C ALA A 26 -13.10 -9.20 -0.29
N ARG A 27 -13.24 -10.10 -1.27
CA ARG A 27 -14.20 -11.22 -1.21
C ARG A 27 -13.93 -12.17 -0.04
N ALA A 28 -12.67 -12.43 0.31
CA ALA A 28 -12.34 -13.23 1.47
C ALA A 28 -12.81 -12.56 2.77
N ALA A 29 -12.58 -11.24 2.90
CA ALA A 29 -13.05 -10.48 4.06
C ALA A 29 -14.58 -10.37 4.10
N GLU A 30 -15.25 -10.17 2.97
CA GLU A 30 -16.71 -10.14 2.86
C GLU A 30 -17.33 -11.48 3.25
N SER A 31 -16.72 -12.59 2.84
CA SER A 31 -17.13 -13.95 3.22
C SER A 31 -16.99 -14.20 4.74
N ALA A 32 -16.10 -13.47 5.40
CA ALA A 32 -15.96 -13.47 6.86
C ALA A 32 -16.87 -12.44 7.58
N GLY A 33 -17.78 -11.78 6.84
CA GLY A 33 -18.79 -10.86 7.39
C GLY A 33 -18.36 -9.39 7.47
N HIS A 34 -17.24 -9.02 6.86
CA HIS A 34 -16.80 -7.63 6.82
C HIS A 34 -17.36 -6.91 5.58
N GLN A 35 -17.73 -5.65 5.75
CA GLN A 35 -17.98 -4.77 4.59
C GLN A 35 -16.65 -4.21 4.10
N VAL A 36 -16.39 -4.27 2.78
CA VAL A 36 -15.16 -3.76 2.16
C VAL A 36 -15.52 -2.76 1.07
N GLU A 37 -14.88 -1.60 1.08
CA GLU A 37 -14.93 -0.63 -0.01
C GLU A 37 -13.50 -0.37 -0.54
N ILE A 38 -13.38 -0.25 -1.86
CA ILE A 38 -12.10 -0.04 -2.55
C ILE A 38 -12.18 1.31 -3.25
N VAL A 39 -11.19 2.18 -3.01
CA VAL A 39 -11.02 3.42 -3.74
C VAL A 39 -9.66 3.45 -4.44
N LEU A 40 -9.69 3.69 -5.75
CA LEU A 40 -8.51 4.01 -6.55
C LEU A 40 -8.40 5.53 -6.66
N VAL A 41 -7.32 6.08 -6.12
CA VAL A 41 -7.06 7.53 -6.20
C VAL A 41 -6.19 7.80 -7.42
N LEU A 42 -6.80 8.36 -8.45
CA LEU A 42 -6.14 8.69 -9.72
C LEU A 42 -5.49 10.07 -9.59
N ASP A 43 -4.19 10.10 -9.34
CA ASP A 43 -3.43 11.33 -9.20
C ASP A 43 -2.82 11.73 -10.53
N HIS A 44 -3.44 12.70 -11.22
CA HIS A 44 -2.97 13.23 -12.51
C HIS A 44 -2.70 12.12 -13.56
N CYS A 45 -3.59 11.12 -13.66
CA CYS A 45 -3.46 10.06 -14.65
C CYS A 45 -3.82 10.56 -16.05
N THR A 46 -3.02 10.16 -17.04
CA THR A 46 -3.21 10.47 -18.46
C THR A 46 -3.27 9.22 -19.34
N ASP A 47 -3.12 8.05 -18.73
CA ASP A 47 -3.17 6.73 -19.37
C ASP A 47 -4.54 6.06 -19.21
N ALA A 48 -4.63 4.77 -19.52
CA ALA A 48 -5.86 3.98 -19.42
C ALA A 48 -6.25 3.58 -17.97
N SER A 49 -5.60 4.11 -16.92
CA SER A 49 -5.88 3.71 -15.53
C SER A 49 -7.36 3.91 -15.14
N ALA A 50 -7.99 5.00 -15.59
CA ALA A 50 -9.41 5.27 -15.31
C ALA A 50 -10.36 4.30 -16.03
N GLU A 51 -10.05 3.90 -17.28
CA GLU A 51 -10.81 2.90 -18.03
C GLU A 51 -10.72 1.53 -17.37
N ILE A 52 -9.53 1.15 -16.91
CA ILE A 52 -9.29 -0.11 -16.19
C ILE A 52 -10.11 -0.13 -14.90
N ALA A 53 -10.07 0.94 -14.10
CA ALA A 53 -10.86 1.03 -12.86
C ALA A 53 -12.36 0.81 -13.12
N ARG A 54 -12.90 1.46 -14.18
CA ARG A 54 -14.31 1.26 -14.60
C ARG A 54 -14.61 -0.18 -14.98
N ALA A 55 -13.72 -0.84 -15.73
CA ALA A 55 -13.87 -2.25 -16.11
C ALA A 55 -13.89 -3.19 -14.91
N PHE A 56 -13.16 -2.85 -13.85
CA PHE A 56 -13.17 -3.57 -12.57
C PHE A 56 -14.30 -3.14 -11.63
N CYS A 57 -15.16 -2.17 -12.02
CA CYS A 57 -16.19 -1.61 -11.14
C CYS A 57 -15.63 -1.15 -9.79
N VAL A 58 -14.45 -0.52 -9.80
CA VAL A 58 -13.82 0.08 -8.62
C VAL A 58 -14.10 1.56 -8.63
N GLU A 59 -14.43 2.11 -7.47
CA GLU A 59 -14.65 3.54 -7.31
C GLU A 59 -13.35 4.31 -7.51
N THR A 60 -13.43 5.45 -8.17
CA THR A 60 -12.29 6.33 -8.43
C THR A 60 -12.47 7.69 -7.78
N LEU A 61 -11.39 8.22 -7.23
CA LEU A 61 -11.25 9.59 -6.79
C LEU A 61 -10.15 10.27 -7.62
N GLU A 62 -10.51 11.27 -8.40
CA GLU A 62 -9.53 12.02 -9.20
C GLU A 62 -8.95 13.17 -8.38
N VAL A 63 -7.61 13.29 -8.39
CA VAL A 63 -6.86 14.37 -7.75
C VAL A 63 -5.73 14.85 -8.67
N ASP A 64 -5.22 16.05 -8.45
CA ASP A 64 -4.04 16.59 -9.15
C ASP A 64 -3.06 17.16 -8.12
N VAL A 65 -2.54 16.26 -7.28
CA VAL A 65 -1.62 16.62 -6.20
C VAL A 65 -0.18 16.19 -6.47
N ARG A 66 0.03 15.27 -7.41
CA ARG A 66 1.34 14.72 -7.82
C ARG A 66 2.20 14.31 -6.62
N ASN A 67 1.52 13.69 -5.66
CA ASN A 67 2.12 13.30 -4.39
C ASN A 67 1.37 12.10 -3.81
N VAL A 68 2.07 10.99 -3.65
CA VAL A 68 1.47 9.73 -3.20
C VAL A 68 0.86 9.81 -1.81
N GLY A 69 1.48 10.55 -0.88
CA GLY A 69 0.97 10.74 0.47
C GLY A 69 -0.32 11.55 0.48
N GLN A 70 -0.41 12.61 -0.32
CA GLN A 70 -1.63 13.40 -0.46
C GLN A 70 -2.74 12.61 -1.18
N ALA A 71 -2.40 11.79 -2.17
CA ALA A 71 -3.36 10.89 -2.82
C ALA A 71 -3.92 9.87 -1.82
N ARG A 72 -3.05 9.20 -1.01
CA ARG A 72 -3.50 8.30 0.07
C ARG A 72 -4.36 9.04 1.09
N ARG A 73 -3.98 10.27 1.46
CA ARG A 73 -4.77 11.11 2.37
C ARG A 73 -6.17 11.38 1.83
N ALA A 74 -6.29 11.80 0.57
CA ALA A 74 -7.58 12.07 -0.06
C ALA A 74 -8.49 10.84 -0.07
N GLY A 75 -7.95 9.66 -0.41
CA GLY A 75 -8.67 8.40 -0.34
C GLY A 75 -9.10 8.03 1.09
N ALA A 76 -8.20 8.22 2.06
CA ALA A 76 -8.50 7.98 3.47
C ALA A 76 -9.61 8.91 3.99
N GLU A 77 -9.55 10.20 3.70
CA GLU A 77 -10.57 11.20 4.09
C GLU A 77 -11.94 10.84 3.51
N LEU A 78 -12.02 10.47 2.22
CA LEU A 78 -13.26 10.00 1.60
C LEU A 78 -13.83 8.78 2.32
N MET A 79 -13.02 7.78 2.60
CA MET A 79 -13.46 6.55 3.23
C MET A 79 -13.83 6.74 4.70
N LEU A 80 -13.14 7.60 5.43
CA LEU A 80 -13.47 7.96 6.80
C LEU A 80 -14.84 8.67 6.88
N GLN A 81 -15.17 9.55 5.93
CA GLN A 81 -16.50 10.17 5.84
C GLN A 81 -17.61 9.15 5.64
N ARG A 82 -17.30 7.98 5.02
CA ARG A 82 -18.22 6.87 4.82
C ARG A 82 -18.25 5.89 6.00
N GLY A 83 -17.49 6.16 7.04
CA GLY A 83 -17.48 5.36 8.27
C GLY A 83 -16.50 4.20 8.26
N ALA A 84 -15.40 4.27 7.48
CA ALA A 84 -14.32 3.29 7.54
C ALA A 84 -13.77 3.19 8.96
N GLN A 85 -13.57 1.95 9.43
CA GLN A 85 -12.98 1.64 10.72
C GLN A 85 -11.54 1.13 10.60
N TRP A 86 -11.20 0.60 9.43
CA TRP A 86 -9.88 0.13 9.08
C TRP A 86 -9.50 0.66 7.70
N LEU A 87 -8.30 1.22 7.57
CA LEU A 87 -7.72 1.74 6.34
C LEU A 87 -6.58 0.81 5.94
N ALA A 88 -6.70 0.12 4.82
CA ALA A 88 -5.69 -0.77 4.26
C ALA A 88 -5.10 -0.11 3.00
N CYS A 89 -3.81 0.20 3.02
CA CYS A 89 -3.11 0.84 1.91
C CYS A 89 -2.26 -0.18 1.15
N THR A 90 -2.37 -0.15 -0.18
CA THR A 90 -1.47 -0.85 -1.11
C THR A 90 -1.19 0.02 -2.31
N ASP A 91 -0.19 -0.33 -3.13
CA ASP A 91 0.17 0.43 -4.33
C ASP A 91 -0.42 -0.20 -5.59
N ALA A 92 -0.60 0.60 -6.65
CA ALA A 92 -1.22 0.18 -7.90
C ALA A 92 -0.36 -0.81 -8.72
N ASP A 93 0.91 -1.00 -8.34
CA ASP A 93 1.84 -1.97 -8.90
C ASP A 93 2.11 -3.17 -7.97
N SER A 94 1.26 -3.34 -6.97
CA SER A 94 1.43 -4.37 -5.95
C SER A 94 0.26 -5.35 -5.95
N CYS A 95 0.55 -6.62 -5.58
CA CYS A 95 -0.43 -7.69 -5.50
C CYS A 95 -0.49 -8.22 -4.06
N VAL A 96 -1.63 -8.04 -3.42
CA VAL A 96 -1.88 -8.49 -2.05
C VAL A 96 -2.31 -9.97 -2.02
N PRO A 97 -1.97 -10.76 -0.99
CA PRO A 97 -2.47 -12.12 -0.83
C PRO A 97 -3.98 -12.14 -0.51
N ALA A 98 -4.63 -13.28 -0.75
CA ALA A 98 -6.09 -13.41 -0.60
C ALA A 98 -6.57 -13.16 0.85
N ASP A 99 -5.78 -13.46 1.85
CA ASP A 99 -6.06 -13.28 3.26
C ASP A 99 -5.55 -11.95 3.84
N TRP A 100 -5.04 -11.06 3.00
CA TRP A 100 -4.39 -9.80 3.37
C TRP A 100 -5.15 -8.98 4.40
N LEU A 101 -6.44 -8.71 4.14
CA LEU A 101 -7.30 -7.93 5.03
C LEU A 101 -7.59 -8.66 6.34
N LEU A 102 -7.87 -9.96 6.27
CA LEU A 102 -8.14 -10.80 7.44
C LEU A 102 -6.92 -10.93 8.33
N CYS A 103 -5.73 -11.09 7.73
CA CYS A 103 -4.47 -11.13 8.46
C CYS A 103 -4.24 -9.82 9.23
N GLN A 104 -4.43 -8.66 8.59
CA GLN A 104 -4.32 -7.36 9.27
C GLN A 104 -5.26 -7.22 10.46
N LEU A 105 -6.54 -7.57 10.28
CA LEU A 105 -7.55 -7.46 11.34
C LEU A 105 -7.29 -8.43 12.48
N GLY A 106 -6.75 -9.61 12.20
CA GLY A 106 -6.47 -10.67 13.18
C GLY A 106 -5.49 -10.26 14.27
N PHE A 107 -4.65 -9.26 14.05
CA PHE A 107 -3.72 -8.74 15.06
C PHE A 107 -4.37 -7.85 16.12
N ALA A 108 -5.57 -7.34 15.87
CA ALA A 108 -6.28 -6.42 16.78
C ALA A 108 -5.42 -5.22 17.25
N ALA A 109 -4.55 -4.71 16.38
CA ALA A 109 -3.62 -3.62 16.65
C ALA A 109 -4.13 -2.27 16.10
N ASP A 110 -3.49 -1.16 16.51
CA ASP A 110 -3.76 0.17 15.94
C ASP A 110 -3.18 0.31 14.52
N ALA A 111 -2.06 -0.34 14.25
CA ALA A 111 -1.48 -0.42 12.91
C ALA A 111 -0.77 -1.76 12.67
N VAL A 112 -0.71 -2.16 11.41
CA VAL A 112 0.02 -3.35 10.93
C VAL A 112 0.93 -2.94 9.78
N CYS A 113 2.23 -3.10 9.97
CA CYS A 113 3.25 -2.91 8.95
C CYS A 113 3.67 -4.30 8.42
N GLY A 114 3.32 -4.59 7.17
CA GLY A 114 3.72 -5.81 6.51
C GLY A 114 5.00 -5.65 5.68
N THR A 115 5.59 -6.77 5.28
CA THR A 115 6.73 -6.79 4.35
C THR A 115 6.26 -6.70 2.90
N VAL A 116 7.19 -6.37 2.02
CA VAL A 116 7.01 -6.52 0.57
C VAL A 116 8.03 -7.50 0.02
N HIS A 117 7.74 -8.13 -1.11
CA HIS A 117 8.69 -8.97 -1.82
C HIS A 117 8.56 -8.77 -3.32
N ILE A 118 9.61 -9.16 -4.07
CA ILE A 118 9.61 -9.12 -5.52
C ILE A 118 9.40 -10.54 -6.02
N GLU A 119 8.28 -10.79 -6.69
CA GLU A 119 7.98 -12.07 -7.34
C GLU A 119 8.56 -12.11 -8.75
N GLU A 120 8.38 -11.05 -9.53
CA GLU A 120 8.84 -10.93 -10.91
C GLU A 120 9.89 -9.83 -11.04
N TRP A 121 11.11 -10.23 -11.39
CA TRP A 121 12.21 -9.31 -11.65
C TRP A 121 12.21 -8.89 -13.13
N GLN A 122 12.53 -7.63 -13.40
CA GLN A 122 12.69 -7.16 -14.78
C GLN A 122 13.87 -7.87 -15.46
N VAL A 123 13.78 -8.02 -16.77
CA VAL A 123 14.75 -8.82 -17.56
C VAL A 123 16.18 -8.27 -17.47
N ASP A 124 16.33 -6.96 -17.32
CA ASP A 124 17.59 -6.25 -17.19
C ASP A 124 18.21 -6.27 -15.79
N GLN A 125 17.48 -6.82 -14.81
CA GLN A 125 17.94 -6.92 -13.42
C GLN A 125 18.71 -8.23 -13.22
N ASP A 126 20.01 -8.10 -12.93
CA ASP A 126 20.89 -9.24 -12.80
C ASP A 126 20.69 -10.03 -11.48
N GLN A 127 21.26 -11.23 -11.44
CA GLN A 127 21.18 -12.08 -10.25
C GLN A 127 21.89 -11.48 -9.05
N ALA A 128 22.95 -10.69 -9.26
CA ALA A 128 23.70 -10.08 -8.17
C ALA A 128 22.87 -9.04 -7.41
N LEU A 129 22.00 -8.30 -8.12
CA LEU A 129 21.03 -7.40 -7.49
C LEU A 129 20.01 -8.18 -6.63
N ARG A 130 19.49 -9.30 -7.17
CA ARG A 130 18.54 -10.15 -6.43
C ARG A 130 19.16 -10.71 -5.15
N GLU A 131 20.39 -11.19 -5.23
CA GLU A 131 21.12 -11.72 -4.07
C GLU A 131 21.39 -10.62 -3.03
N ARG A 132 21.77 -9.41 -3.46
CA ARG A 132 21.94 -8.27 -2.56
C ARG A 132 20.64 -7.88 -1.89
N TYR A 133 19.54 -7.80 -2.65
CA TYR A 133 18.22 -7.53 -2.08
C TYR A 133 17.85 -8.55 -1.02
N LEU A 134 17.93 -9.85 -1.33
CA LEU A 134 17.63 -10.93 -0.39
C LEU A 134 18.55 -10.96 0.83
N GLY A 135 19.79 -10.52 0.68
CA GLY A 135 20.76 -10.42 1.80
C GLY A 135 20.52 -9.22 2.72
N HIS A 136 19.93 -8.13 2.22
CA HIS A 136 19.71 -6.90 3.00
C HIS A 136 18.28 -6.76 3.52
N TYR A 137 17.29 -7.21 2.74
CA TYR A 137 15.88 -7.08 3.11
C TYR A 137 15.45 -8.17 4.08
N GLN A 138 15.01 -7.78 5.27
CA GLN A 138 14.69 -8.70 6.36
C GLN A 138 13.20 -9.08 6.33
N MET A 139 12.85 -10.22 5.71
CA MET A 139 11.51 -10.81 5.78
C MET A 139 11.36 -11.66 7.04
N ARG A 140 11.15 -11.02 8.18
CA ARG A 140 10.99 -11.70 9.48
C ARG A 140 10.02 -10.96 10.38
N GLU A 141 9.43 -11.66 11.33
CA GLU A 141 8.64 -11.05 12.40
C GLU A 141 9.47 -10.03 13.18
N GLY A 142 8.84 -8.94 13.56
CA GLY A 142 9.48 -7.83 14.28
C GLY A 142 10.43 -7.00 13.41
N HIS A 143 10.32 -7.09 12.07
CA HIS A 143 11.03 -6.19 11.15
C HIS A 143 10.66 -4.73 11.45
N ARG A 144 11.40 -3.78 10.87
CA ARG A 144 11.11 -2.36 11.04
C ARG A 144 10.90 -1.66 9.69
N HIS A 145 10.57 -2.44 8.66
CA HIS A 145 10.24 -1.90 7.34
C HIS A 145 8.86 -1.27 7.38
N ILE A 146 8.73 -0.12 6.73
CA ILE A 146 7.47 0.60 6.54
C ILE A 146 7.27 0.76 5.05
N HIS A 147 6.12 0.30 4.56
CA HIS A 147 5.76 0.37 3.15
C HIS A 147 4.31 0.80 3.02
N GLY A 148 4.07 1.93 2.34
CA GLY A 148 2.72 2.33 1.96
C GLY A 148 1.99 1.28 1.11
N ALA A 149 2.76 0.40 0.44
CA ALA A 149 2.26 -0.75 -0.32
C ALA A 149 1.68 -1.88 0.57
N ASN A 150 1.98 -1.90 1.89
CA ASN A 150 1.49 -2.92 2.82
C ASN A 150 1.31 -2.37 4.23
N LEU A 151 0.28 -1.54 4.39
CA LEU A 151 0.02 -0.83 5.64
C LEU A 151 -1.46 -0.89 6.00
N GLY A 152 -1.79 -1.40 7.19
CA GLY A 152 -3.12 -1.36 7.76
C GLY A 152 -3.19 -0.44 8.98
N ILE A 153 -4.25 0.36 9.13
CA ILE A 153 -4.35 1.34 10.22
C ILE A 153 -5.80 1.43 10.70
N CYS A 154 -6.00 1.36 12.02
CA CYS A 154 -7.29 1.67 12.63
C CYS A 154 -7.65 3.13 12.39
N ALA A 155 -8.88 3.40 11.94
CA ALA A 155 -9.37 4.74 11.62
C ALA A 155 -9.19 5.73 12.77
N ARG A 156 -9.45 5.30 14.01
CA ARG A 156 -9.28 6.14 15.20
C ARG A 156 -7.83 6.51 15.46
N ALA A 157 -6.90 5.56 15.26
CA ALA A 157 -5.48 5.80 15.41
C ALA A 157 -4.97 6.77 14.32
N TYR A 158 -5.40 6.57 13.08
CA TYR A 158 -5.10 7.45 11.96
C TYR A 158 -5.55 8.90 12.22
N GLN A 159 -6.81 9.08 12.65
CA GLN A 159 -7.37 10.40 12.96
C GLN A 159 -6.67 11.07 14.15
N ARG A 160 -6.28 10.30 15.17
CA ARG A 160 -5.60 10.81 16.36
C ARG A 160 -4.28 11.51 16.06
N VAL A 161 -3.56 11.04 15.03
CA VAL A 161 -2.27 11.63 14.60
C VAL A 161 -2.40 12.60 13.42
N GLY A 162 -3.63 12.86 12.93
CA GLY A 162 -3.90 13.77 11.81
C GLY A 162 -3.66 13.18 10.43
N GLY A 163 -3.42 11.86 10.33
CA GLY A 163 -3.28 11.11 9.08
C GLY A 163 -1.99 11.38 8.31
N PHE A 164 -1.96 11.00 7.03
CA PHE A 164 -0.82 11.25 6.16
C PHE A 164 -0.51 12.75 6.05
N ARG A 165 0.74 13.12 6.30
CA ARG A 165 1.22 14.50 6.11
C ARG A 165 1.53 14.76 4.62
N PRO A 166 1.41 16.00 4.13
CA PRO A 166 1.72 16.35 2.73
C PRO A 166 3.25 16.45 2.51
N LEU A 167 3.96 15.37 2.78
CA LEU A 167 5.42 15.27 2.60
C LEU A 167 5.73 14.88 1.16
N ALA A 168 6.88 15.31 0.67
CA ALA A 168 7.35 14.94 -0.67
C ALA A 168 7.72 13.44 -0.76
N LEU A 169 8.13 12.85 0.37
CA LEU A 169 8.51 11.43 0.51
C LEU A 169 8.42 11.00 1.98
N ASN A 170 8.40 9.67 2.22
CA ASN A 170 8.36 9.06 3.56
C ASN A 170 7.11 9.44 4.37
N GLU A 171 5.98 9.69 3.73
CA GLU A 171 4.71 10.00 4.40
C GLU A 171 4.20 8.83 5.24
N ASP A 172 4.45 7.60 4.80
CA ASP A 172 4.16 6.35 5.50
C ASP A 172 5.06 6.17 6.72
N VAL A 173 6.35 6.43 6.59
CA VAL A 173 7.32 6.39 7.69
C VAL A 173 6.94 7.42 8.76
N GLN A 174 6.62 8.65 8.35
CA GLN A 174 6.22 9.70 9.29
C GLN A 174 4.91 9.36 10.01
N LEU A 175 3.93 8.77 9.30
CA LEU A 175 2.68 8.35 9.91
C LEU A 175 2.92 7.29 11.00
N ILE A 176 3.77 6.30 10.73
CA ILE A 176 4.10 5.27 11.72
C ILE A 176 4.87 5.87 12.90
N GLN A 177 5.79 6.80 12.68
CA GLN A 177 6.49 7.50 13.76
C GLN A 177 5.53 8.32 14.64
N ASP A 178 4.55 9.00 14.04
CA ASP A 178 3.53 9.74 14.78
C ASP A 178 2.65 8.79 15.61
N LEU A 179 2.31 7.60 15.07
CA LEU A 179 1.59 6.56 15.80
C LEU A 179 2.42 5.99 16.96
N GLU A 180 3.71 5.70 16.76
CA GLU A 180 4.62 5.28 17.84
C GLU A 180 4.70 6.34 18.95
N ALA A 181 4.87 7.60 18.57
CA ALA A 181 4.97 8.72 19.52
C ALA A 181 3.72 8.90 20.39
N CYS A 182 2.53 8.53 19.88
CA CYS A 182 1.30 8.58 20.66
C CYS A 182 0.95 7.25 21.37
N GLY A 183 1.88 6.27 21.40
CA GLY A 183 1.73 5.01 22.10
C GLY A 183 0.78 4.02 21.43
N ALA A 184 0.61 4.09 20.10
CA ALA A 184 -0.20 3.14 19.36
C ALA A 184 0.43 1.75 19.37
N THR A 185 -0.41 0.71 19.39
CA THR A 185 0.03 -0.68 19.23
C THR A 185 0.30 -0.95 17.75
N ILE A 186 1.57 -1.19 17.39
CA ILE A 186 1.99 -1.45 16.01
C ILE A 186 2.55 -2.87 15.92
N VAL A 187 2.02 -3.64 14.97
CA VAL A 187 2.51 -4.99 14.64
C VAL A 187 3.38 -4.93 13.39
N TRP A 188 4.54 -5.58 13.47
CA TRP A 188 5.54 -5.70 12.41
C TRP A 188 5.62 -7.18 12.00
N THR A 189 4.95 -7.54 10.90
CA THR A 189 4.76 -8.95 10.54
C THR A 189 5.21 -9.29 9.12
N ALA A 190 5.85 -10.44 8.98
CA ALA A 190 6.16 -11.03 7.69
C ALA A 190 5.08 -12.00 7.19
N LEU A 191 4.08 -12.31 8.01
CA LEU A 191 2.95 -13.18 7.61
C LEU A 191 2.06 -12.54 6.55
N ASN A 192 2.09 -11.20 6.44
CA ASN A 192 1.28 -10.40 5.53
C ASN A 192 2.17 -9.75 4.46
N SER A 193 2.88 -10.55 3.67
CA SER A 193 3.78 -10.02 2.63
C SER A 193 3.06 -9.73 1.33
N VAL A 194 3.33 -8.58 0.71
CA VAL A 194 2.74 -8.12 -0.54
C VAL A 194 3.79 -8.21 -1.65
N SER A 195 3.42 -8.77 -2.81
CA SER A 195 4.29 -8.74 -4.00
C SER A 195 4.24 -7.36 -4.64
N THR A 196 5.41 -6.77 -4.93
CA THR A 196 5.51 -5.44 -5.56
C THR A 196 6.43 -5.46 -6.77
N SER A 197 6.35 -4.42 -7.58
CA SER A 197 7.14 -4.28 -8.79
C SER A 197 8.63 -4.10 -8.48
N SER A 198 9.49 -4.73 -9.27
CA SER A 198 10.94 -4.52 -9.23
C SER A 198 11.42 -3.30 -10.03
N ARG A 199 10.50 -2.50 -10.57
CA ARG A 199 10.90 -1.35 -11.41
C ARG A 199 11.76 -0.36 -10.62
N MET A 200 12.82 0.12 -11.28
CA MET A 200 13.72 1.12 -10.72
C MET A 200 13.37 2.54 -11.17
N ASP A 201 12.55 2.69 -12.21
CA ASP A 201 11.99 3.98 -12.61
C ASP A 201 10.86 4.35 -11.63
N SER A 202 11.31 4.85 -10.48
CA SER A 202 10.43 5.18 -9.37
C SER A 202 9.62 6.43 -9.69
N ARG A 203 8.30 6.32 -9.72
CA ARG A 203 7.40 7.47 -9.85
C ARG A 203 7.34 8.30 -8.55
N ALA A 204 7.66 7.67 -7.42
CA ALA A 204 7.87 8.32 -6.13
C ALA A 204 9.38 8.34 -5.82
N ARG A 205 10.01 9.51 -5.83
CA ARG A 205 11.42 9.65 -5.43
C ARG A 205 11.61 9.19 -3.99
N GLY A 206 12.72 8.48 -3.71
CA GLY A 206 13.02 7.93 -2.38
C GLY A 206 12.20 6.70 -1.99
N GLY A 207 11.38 6.15 -2.91
CA GLY A 207 10.60 4.94 -2.70
C GLY A 207 11.39 3.64 -2.93
N PHE A 208 10.66 2.52 -3.00
CA PHE A 208 11.24 1.17 -3.13
C PHE A 208 12.11 0.99 -4.38
N GLY A 209 11.77 1.61 -5.52
CA GLY A 209 12.60 1.59 -6.73
C GLY A 209 13.97 2.26 -6.53
N ASP A 210 14.04 3.38 -5.80
CA ASP A 210 15.30 4.03 -5.45
C ASP A 210 16.12 3.21 -4.46
N TYR A 211 15.47 2.50 -3.53
CA TYR A 211 16.14 1.52 -2.68
C TYR A 211 16.79 0.41 -3.51
N LEU A 212 16.07 -0.18 -4.47
CA LEU A 212 16.64 -1.19 -5.37
C LEU A 212 17.83 -0.63 -6.19
N ARG A 213 17.72 0.61 -6.68
CA ARG A 213 18.82 1.28 -7.40
C ARG A 213 20.05 1.46 -6.50
N SER A 214 19.87 1.77 -5.23
CA SER A 214 20.97 1.90 -4.27
C SER A 214 21.73 0.60 -4.02
N LEU A 215 21.11 -0.55 -4.28
CA LEU A 215 21.74 -1.87 -4.17
C LEU A 215 22.57 -2.25 -5.40
N GLN A 216 22.50 -1.48 -6.52
CA GLN A 216 23.32 -1.73 -7.71
C GLN A 216 24.75 -1.22 -7.58
N LEU A 217 24.99 -0.30 -6.65
CA LEU A 217 26.30 0.31 -6.37
C LEU A 217 27.11 -0.56 -5.40
#